data_8bd7aa6a6fd2ea76af38698cc37cc7ad
#
_entry.id   8bd7aa6a6fd2ea76af38698cc37cc7ad
#
_cell.length_a   1.000
_cell.length_b   1.000
_cell.length_c   1.000
_cell.angle_alpha   90.00
_cell.angle_beta   90.00
_cell.angle_gamma   90.00
#
_symmetry.space_group_name_H-M   'P 1'
#
loop_
_entity.id
_entity.type
_entity.pdbx_description
1 polymer ?
#
loop_
_entity_poly.entity_id
_entity_poly.type
_entity_poly.pdbx_seq_one_letter_code
_entity_poly.pdbx_strand_id
1 'polypeptide(L)'
;NAHRTNFFRDLKVMPDSQEVLEAMSKVHKVYIASAAMQFPNSLREKSDWLDEYFPFIPWQRRILCGHKHILRGDVLIDDRSYHLERFTGRGILFTSPHNTEELNFERVSSWKEVASLFL
;
A
#
# COMPACT_ATOMS: atom_id res chain seq x y z
N ASN A 1 15.94 3.02 -7.08
CA ASN A 1 16.21 4.31 -6.47
C ASN A 1 15.70 4.33 -5.04
N ALA A 2 16.60 4.74 -4.12
CA ALA A 2 16.32 4.70 -2.68
C ALA A 2 15.23 5.66 -2.21
N HIS A 3 14.80 6.62 -3.04
CA HIS A 3 13.86 7.66 -2.64
C HIS A 3 12.51 7.58 -3.38
N ARG A 4 12.17 6.41 -3.90
CA ARG A 4 10.86 6.24 -4.54
C ARG A 4 9.73 6.44 -3.54
N THR A 5 8.66 7.11 -3.99
CA THR A 5 7.44 7.25 -3.23
C THR A 5 6.53 6.08 -3.54
N ASN A 6 6.31 5.24 -2.55
CA ASN A 6 5.52 4.02 -2.69
C ASN A 6 4.26 4.10 -1.85
N PHE A 7 3.11 3.77 -2.46
CA PHE A 7 1.83 3.75 -1.79
C PHE A 7 1.36 2.32 -1.59
N PHE A 8 0.88 2.04 -0.39
CA PHE A 8 0.24 0.78 -0.03
C PHE A 8 -1.18 1.08 0.42
N ARG A 9 -2.10 0.26 -0.05
CA ARG A 9 -3.50 0.48 0.21
C ARG A 9 -4.13 -0.73 0.87
N ASP A 10 -5.03 -0.44 1.84
CA ASP A 10 -5.82 -1.47 2.52
C ASP A 10 -4.94 -2.61 3.06
N LEU A 11 -3.86 -2.21 3.73
CA LEU A 11 -2.92 -3.14 4.32
C LEU A 11 -3.58 -4.09 5.29
N LYS A 12 -3.14 -5.32 5.25
CA LYS A 12 -3.47 -6.35 6.24
C LYS A 12 -2.19 -6.79 6.91
N VAL A 13 -2.29 -7.23 8.16
CA VAL A 13 -1.17 -7.86 8.83
C VAL A 13 -1.04 -9.27 8.28
N MET A 14 -0.13 -9.44 7.35
CA MET A 14 0.17 -10.70 6.69
C MET A 14 1.58 -11.13 7.08
N PRO A 15 1.92 -12.41 6.85
CA PRO A 15 3.30 -12.85 7.10
C PRO A 15 4.31 -11.91 6.43
N ASP A 16 5.29 -11.48 7.20
CA ASP A 16 6.40 -10.61 6.80
C ASP A 16 6.02 -9.16 6.47
N SER A 17 4.73 -8.76 6.50
CA SER A 17 4.33 -7.41 6.09
C SER A 17 4.97 -6.32 6.93
N GLN A 18 4.96 -6.47 8.25
CA GLN A 18 5.53 -5.47 9.16
C GLN A 18 7.03 -5.32 8.96
N GLU A 19 7.74 -6.42 8.86
CA GLU A 19 9.19 -6.43 8.71
C GLU A 19 9.63 -5.82 7.36
N VAL A 20 8.96 -6.21 6.29
CA VAL A 20 9.27 -5.71 4.95
C VAL A 20 8.98 -4.22 4.84
N LEU A 21 7.82 -3.77 5.33
CA LEU A 21 7.47 -2.36 5.28
C LEU A 21 8.39 -1.50 6.14
N GLU A 22 8.80 -2.00 7.31
CA GLU A 22 9.75 -1.28 8.14
C GLU A 22 11.09 -1.12 7.43
N ALA A 23 11.60 -2.19 6.83
CA ALA A 23 12.84 -2.14 6.06
C ALA A 23 12.72 -1.19 4.87
N MET A 24 11.59 -1.23 4.15
CA MET A 24 11.35 -0.34 3.02
C MET A 24 11.27 1.12 3.45
N SER A 25 10.68 1.40 4.61
CA SER A 25 10.54 2.78 5.10
C SER A 25 11.88 3.44 5.41
N LYS A 26 12.94 2.66 5.57
CA LYS A 26 14.31 3.17 5.79
C LYS A 26 14.99 3.59 4.50
N VAL A 27 14.61 3.02 3.37
CA VAL A 27 15.26 3.27 2.08
C VAL A 27 14.34 3.91 1.04
N HIS A 28 13.04 3.92 1.30
CA HIS A 28 12.02 4.52 0.44
C HIS A 28 11.10 5.42 1.24
N LYS A 29 10.41 6.33 0.56
CA LYS A 29 9.29 7.07 1.15
C LYS A 29 8.03 6.21 1.02
N VAL A 30 7.64 5.54 2.10
CA VAL A 30 6.49 4.65 2.11
C VAL A 30 5.28 5.39 2.65
N TYR A 31 4.19 5.39 1.88
CA TYR A 31 2.91 5.96 2.26
C TYR A 31 1.85 4.88 2.29
N ILE A 32 0.92 5.00 3.22
CA ILE A 32 -0.27 4.15 3.26
C ILE A 32 -1.47 5.00 2.86
N ALA A 33 -2.23 4.52 1.87
CA ALA A 33 -3.45 5.18 1.42
C ALA A 33 -4.64 4.28 1.74
N SER A 34 -5.69 4.86 2.30
CA SER A 34 -6.88 4.13 2.71
C SER A 34 -8.15 4.92 2.37
N ALA A 35 -9.24 4.20 2.10
CA ALA A 35 -10.54 4.77 1.80
C ALA A 35 -11.43 4.93 3.03
N ALA A 36 -10.88 4.94 4.23
CA ALA A 36 -11.63 4.99 5.49
C ALA A 36 -12.49 6.24 5.66
N MET A 37 -12.36 7.22 4.78
CA MET A 37 -13.12 8.48 4.83
C MET A 37 -14.63 8.31 4.71
N GLN A 38 -15.11 7.20 4.18
CA GLN A 38 -16.54 6.97 3.99
C GLN A 38 -17.30 6.77 5.30
N PHE A 39 -16.60 6.38 6.36
CA PHE A 39 -17.21 6.07 7.66
C PHE A 39 -16.40 6.75 8.75
N PRO A 40 -16.95 7.76 9.45
CA PRO A 40 -16.19 8.50 10.47
C PRO A 40 -15.57 7.64 11.56
N ASN A 41 -16.28 6.59 11.99
CA ASN A 41 -15.74 5.68 13.01
C ASN A 41 -14.58 4.84 12.47
N SER A 42 -14.62 4.49 11.18
CA SER A 42 -13.56 3.73 10.53
C SER A 42 -12.27 4.50 10.41
N LEU A 43 -12.35 5.83 10.32
CA LEU A 43 -11.18 6.70 10.27
C LEU A 43 -10.33 6.54 11.53
N ARG A 44 -10.97 6.59 12.69
CA ARG A 44 -10.30 6.43 13.97
C ARG A 44 -9.78 5.01 14.15
N GLU A 45 -10.60 4.02 13.84
CA GLU A 45 -10.22 2.61 13.92
C GLU A 45 -9.02 2.32 13.03
N LYS A 46 -8.99 2.86 11.83
CA LYS A 46 -7.89 2.66 10.90
C LYS A 46 -6.61 3.30 11.40
N SER A 47 -6.71 4.51 11.95
CA SER A 47 -5.57 5.19 12.53
C SER A 47 -5.00 4.42 13.72
N ASP A 48 -5.86 3.95 14.62
CA ASP A 48 -5.45 3.16 15.78
C ASP A 48 -4.80 1.85 15.35
N TRP A 49 -5.36 1.19 14.33
CA TRP A 49 -4.81 -0.02 13.76
C TRP A 49 -3.41 0.21 13.18
N LEU A 50 -3.21 1.31 12.48
CA LEU A 50 -1.89 1.66 11.95
C LEU A 50 -0.88 1.95 13.05
N ASP A 51 -1.32 2.61 14.13
CA ASP A 51 -0.46 2.85 15.29
C ASP A 51 -0.02 1.54 15.94
N GLU A 52 -0.90 0.56 15.99
CA GLU A 52 -0.60 -0.73 16.62
C GLU A 52 0.34 -1.59 15.78
N TYR A 53 0.06 -1.73 14.49
CA TYR A 53 0.76 -2.70 13.64
C TYR A 53 1.85 -2.10 12.76
N PHE A 54 1.76 -0.82 12.42
CA PHE A 54 2.71 -0.14 11.55
C PHE A 54 3.16 1.21 12.15
N PRO A 55 3.65 1.21 13.40
CA PRO A 55 3.98 2.47 14.08
C PRO A 55 5.14 3.25 13.44
N PHE A 56 5.98 2.56 12.65
CA PHE A 56 7.10 3.18 11.94
C PHE A 56 6.67 4.06 10.76
N ILE A 57 5.38 4.03 10.38
CA ILE A 57 4.86 4.92 9.34
C ILE A 57 4.24 6.14 10.02
N PRO A 58 4.88 7.32 9.94
CA PRO A 58 4.40 8.51 10.64
C PRO A 58 3.09 9.02 10.04
N TRP A 59 2.34 9.80 10.81
CA TRP A 59 1.04 10.31 10.37
C TRP A 59 1.12 11.11 9.06
N GLN A 60 2.26 11.77 8.80
CA GLN A 60 2.46 12.53 7.56
C GLN A 60 2.46 11.65 6.31
N ARG A 61 2.66 10.35 6.48
CA ARG A 61 2.66 9.39 5.37
C ARG A 61 1.44 8.48 5.36
N ARG A 62 0.42 8.83 6.14
CA ARG A 62 -0.86 8.12 6.17
C ARG A 62 -1.88 8.98 5.45
N ILE A 63 -2.37 8.49 4.30
CA ILE A 63 -3.31 9.24 3.45
C ILE A 63 -4.67 8.57 3.53
N LEU A 64 -5.67 9.33 3.96
CA LEU A 64 -7.06 8.88 4.02
C LEU A 64 -7.83 9.65 2.95
N CYS A 65 -8.20 8.97 1.88
CA CYS A 65 -8.85 9.62 0.74
C CYS A 65 -9.89 8.71 0.10
N GLY A 66 -10.93 9.34 -0.47
CA GLY A 66 -11.97 8.61 -1.19
C GLY A 66 -11.62 8.37 -2.66
N HIS A 67 -10.80 9.23 -3.25
CA HIS A 67 -10.43 9.15 -4.67
C HIS A 67 -8.94 8.92 -4.84
N LYS A 68 -8.58 7.72 -5.23
CA LYS A 68 -7.18 7.30 -5.35
C LYS A 68 -6.48 7.84 -6.58
N HIS A 69 -7.23 8.23 -7.59
CA HIS A 69 -6.65 8.76 -8.81
C HIS A 69 -5.91 10.08 -8.58
N ILE A 70 -6.11 10.72 -7.43
CA ILE A 70 -5.35 11.92 -7.07
C ILE A 70 -3.94 11.61 -6.56
N LEU A 71 -3.66 10.35 -6.25
CA LEU A 71 -2.34 9.97 -5.75
C LEU A 71 -1.30 10.04 -6.86
N ARG A 72 -0.14 10.57 -6.51
CA ARG A 72 1.02 10.65 -7.41
C ARG A 72 2.23 10.07 -6.70
N GLY A 73 2.93 9.18 -7.37
CA GLY A 73 4.11 8.54 -6.81
C GLY A 73 4.77 7.64 -7.85
N ASP A 74 5.81 6.95 -7.44
CA ASP A 74 6.54 6.05 -8.33
C ASP A 74 5.88 4.68 -8.44
N VAL A 75 5.40 4.17 -7.33
CA VAL A 75 4.83 2.81 -7.25
C VAL A 75 3.57 2.81 -6.40
N LEU A 76 2.55 2.10 -6.87
CA LEU A 76 1.35 1.79 -6.09
C LEU A 76 1.18 0.28 -6.04
N ILE A 77 1.06 -0.27 -4.83
CA ILE A 77 0.76 -1.68 -4.60
C ILE A 77 -0.64 -1.78 -4.00
N ASP A 78 -1.53 -2.48 -4.68
CA ASP A 78 -2.94 -2.56 -4.30
C ASP A 78 -3.49 -3.92 -4.73
N ASP A 79 -4.51 -4.41 -4.05
CA ASP A 79 -5.18 -5.66 -4.40
C ASP A 79 -6.40 -5.46 -5.31
N ARG A 80 -6.72 -4.22 -5.64
CA ARG A 80 -7.83 -3.86 -6.52
C ARG A 80 -7.32 -3.18 -7.78
N SER A 81 -7.53 -3.84 -8.90
CA SER A 81 -6.99 -3.40 -10.18
C SER A 81 -7.49 -2.03 -10.62
N TYR A 82 -8.73 -1.67 -10.28
CA TYR A 82 -9.27 -0.38 -10.72
C TYR A 82 -8.51 0.82 -10.14
N HIS A 83 -7.83 0.66 -9.01
CA HIS A 83 -6.95 1.71 -8.48
C HIS A 83 -5.67 1.83 -9.31
N LEU A 84 -5.18 0.70 -9.81
CA LEU A 84 -3.94 0.66 -10.59
C LEU A 84 -4.13 1.23 -11.99
N GLU A 85 -5.32 1.06 -12.58
CA GLU A 85 -5.61 1.52 -13.93
C GLU A 85 -5.44 3.03 -14.11
N ARG A 86 -5.68 3.80 -13.05
CA ARG A 86 -5.58 5.26 -13.08
C ARG A 86 -4.28 5.80 -12.50
N PHE A 87 -3.45 4.93 -11.99
CA PHE A 87 -2.18 5.35 -11.43
C PHE A 87 -1.17 5.58 -12.55
N THR A 88 -0.49 6.72 -12.53
CA THR A 88 0.43 7.10 -13.60
C THR A 88 1.82 6.50 -13.47
N GLY A 89 2.17 5.97 -12.29
CA GLY A 89 3.44 5.30 -12.07
C GLY A 89 3.34 3.78 -12.28
N ARG A 90 4.25 3.05 -11.64
CA ARG A 90 4.26 1.60 -11.70
C ARG A 90 3.20 1.03 -10.77
N GLY A 91 2.20 0.36 -11.32
CA GLY A 91 1.16 -0.31 -10.55
C GLY A 91 1.47 -1.79 -10.39
N ILE A 92 1.37 -2.30 -9.17
CA ILE A 92 1.61 -3.71 -8.86
C ILE A 92 0.38 -4.27 -8.14
N LEU A 93 -0.18 -5.34 -8.67
CA LEU A 93 -1.33 -6.01 -8.08
C LEU A 93 -0.87 -7.01 -7.02
N PHE A 94 -1.35 -6.85 -5.80
CA PHE A 94 -1.10 -7.83 -4.74
C PHE A 94 -2.16 -8.91 -4.82
N THR A 95 -1.75 -10.15 -4.95
CA THR A 95 -2.65 -11.29 -5.11
C THR A 95 -3.59 -11.43 -3.91
N SER A 96 -4.89 -11.55 -4.19
CA SER A 96 -5.92 -11.84 -3.21
C SER A 96 -6.99 -12.74 -3.87
N PRO A 97 -7.89 -13.33 -3.08
CA PRO A 97 -8.90 -14.25 -3.64
C PRO A 97 -9.78 -13.64 -4.73
N HIS A 98 -10.00 -12.32 -4.69
CA HIS A 98 -10.89 -11.66 -5.65
C HIS A 98 -10.20 -11.24 -6.95
N ASN A 99 -8.88 -11.39 -7.08
CA ASN A 99 -8.16 -10.87 -8.25
C ASN A 99 -7.30 -11.92 -8.97
N THR A 100 -7.47 -13.19 -8.67
CA THR A 100 -6.61 -14.26 -9.23
C THR A 100 -6.70 -14.38 -10.76
N GLU A 101 -7.81 -13.93 -11.35
CA GLU A 101 -8.03 -14.02 -12.80
C GLU A 101 -7.60 -12.77 -13.56
N GLU A 102 -7.18 -11.72 -12.87
CA GLU A 102 -6.73 -10.48 -13.50
C GLU A 102 -5.26 -10.61 -13.90
N LEU A 103 -4.99 -10.75 -15.20
CA LEU A 103 -3.66 -11.08 -15.71
C LEU A 103 -2.90 -9.91 -16.34
N ASN A 104 -3.52 -8.73 -16.40
CA ASN A 104 -2.97 -7.59 -17.13
C ASN A 104 -2.04 -6.69 -16.32
N PHE A 105 -1.74 -7.07 -15.09
CA PHE A 105 -0.95 -6.24 -14.18
C PHE A 105 0.29 -6.98 -13.71
N GLU A 106 1.35 -6.23 -13.44
CA GLU A 106 2.49 -6.76 -12.69
C GLU A 106 1.96 -7.21 -11.32
N ARG A 107 2.45 -8.35 -10.84
CA ARG A 107 1.85 -9.00 -9.67
C ARG A 107 2.89 -9.43 -8.67
N VAL A 108 2.53 -9.32 -7.40
CA VAL A 108 3.24 -9.96 -6.29
C VAL A 108 2.23 -10.76 -5.47
N SER A 109 2.66 -11.84 -4.87
CA SER A 109 1.78 -12.72 -4.09
C SER A 109 2.19 -12.84 -2.63
N SER A 110 3.28 -12.20 -2.23
CA SER A 110 3.76 -12.22 -0.85
C SER A 110 4.59 -10.98 -0.56
N TRP A 111 4.77 -10.69 0.71
CA TRP A 111 5.65 -9.61 1.14
C TRP A 111 7.13 -9.91 0.85
N LYS A 112 7.51 -11.17 0.79
CA LYS A 112 8.86 -11.56 0.36
C LYS A 112 9.11 -11.16 -1.09
N GLU A 113 8.11 -11.29 -1.95
CA GLU A 113 8.23 -10.84 -3.35
C GLU A 113 8.35 -9.32 -3.42
N VAL A 114 7.61 -8.59 -2.58
CA VAL A 114 7.75 -7.13 -2.48
C VAL A 114 9.18 -6.77 -2.08
N ALA A 115 9.73 -7.46 -1.08
CA ALA A 115 11.11 -7.22 -0.65
C ALA A 115 12.10 -7.47 -1.80
N SER A 116 11.89 -8.52 -2.59
CA SER A 116 12.76 -8.83 -3.73
C SER A 116 12.79 -7.73 -4.78
N LEU A 117 11.67 -7.01 -4.93
CA LEU A 117 11.60 -5.93 -5.92
C LEU A 117 12.19 -4.62 -5.41
N PHE A 118 12.12 -4.34 -4.13
CA PHE A 118 12.41 -3.01 -3.58
C PHE A 118 13.53 -2.97 -2.54
N LEU A 119 13.99 -4.11 -2.10
CA LEU A 119 15.11 -4.26 -1.18
C LEU A 119 16.25 -5.09 -1.81
#